data_345dc404a6637e6a6c69afa8ce9ca53c
#
_entry.id   345dc404a6637e6a6c69afa8ce9ca53c
#
_cell.length_a   1.000
_cell.length_b   1.000
_cell.length_c   1.000
_cell.angle_alpha   90.00
_cell.angle_beta   90.00
_cell.angle_gamma   90.00
#
_symmetry.space_group_name_H-M   'P 1'
#
loop_
_entity.id
_entity.type
_entity.pdbx_description
1 polymer ?
#
loop_
_entity_poly.entity_id
_entity_poly.type
_entity_poly.pdbx_seq_one_letter_code
_entity_poly.pdbx_strand_id
1 'polypeptide(L)'
;MPEVCGRICPQDRLCEGNCVIEQSGHGTVTIGSIEKYITDTAWDKGWVKPFKVKRELKQSVGIIGAGPAGMACAEELRKSGYQVTIYDRYDRPGGLLIYGIPNFKLEKFVVERRTKLLRDSGIKFVQNFEVGKDKTLNAVSYTHLTLPTTDR
;
A
#
# COMPACT_ATOMS: atom_id res chain seq x y z
N MET A 1 -4.98 0.21 -3.14
CA MET A 1 -4.92 -1.17 -2.55
C MET A 1 -6.32 -1.61 -2.10
N PRO A 2 -7.27 -1.84 -3.02
CA PRO A 2 -8.65 -2.20 -2.68
C PRO A 2 -8.75 -3.55 -1.96
N GLU A 3 -7.83 -4.48 -2.22
CA GLU A 3 -7.73 -5.76 -1.52
C GLU A 3 -7.50 -5.63 -0.01
N VAL A 4 -6.87 -4.54 0.42
CA VAL A 4 -6.67 -4.22 1.84
C VAL A 4 -7.93 -3.56 2.39
N CYS A 5 -8.47 -2.56 1.69
CA CYS A 5 -9.68 -1.84 2.11
C CYS A 5 -10.87 -2.79 2.30
N GLY A 6 -11.09 -3.71 1.34
CA GLY A 6 -12.17 -4.68 1.40
C GLY A 6 -12.07 -5.70 2.55
N ARG A 7 -10.88 -5.78 3.21
CA ARG A 7 -10.66 -6.68 4.35
C ARG A 7 -10.69 -5.99 5.71
N ILE A 8 -10.15 -4.77 5.80
CA ILE A 8 -9.89 -4.14 7.10
C ILE A 8 -10.90 -3.07 7.50
N CYS A 9 -11.64 -2.52 6.54
CA CYS A 9 -12.62 -1.48 6.80
C CYS A 9 -13.74 -2.02 7.73
N PRO A 10 -14.14 -1.28 8.78
CA PRO A 10 -15.26 -1.64 9.65
C PRO A 10 -16.61 -1.34 8.98
N GLN A 11 -16.97 -2.12 7.97
CA GLN A 11 -18.10 -1.87 7.08
C GLN A 11 -19.45 -1.94 7.81
N ASP A 12 -19.55 -2.80 8.83
CA ASP A 12 -20.68 -2.93 9.73
C ASP A 12 -21.08 -1.63 10.43
N ARG A 13 -20.09 -0.74 10.64
CA ARG A 13 -20.29 0.58 11.25
C ARG A 13 -20.35 1.74 10.27
N LEU A 14 -20.02 1.49 9.01
CA LEU A 14 -19.90 2.50 7.97
C LEU A 14 -20.95 2.26 6.87
N CYS A 15 -20.53 1.81 5.70
CA CYS A 15 -21.40 1.68 4.53
C CYS A 15 -22.50 0.62 4.71
N GLU A 16 -22.20 -0.51 5.33
CA GLU A 16 -23.19 -1.57 5.57
C GLU A 16 -24.16 -1.18 6.68
N GLY A 17 -23.67 -0.65 7.80
CA GLY A 17 -24.50 -0.23 8.94
C GLY A 17 -25.41 0.97 8.65
N ASN A 18 -25.18 1.69 7.56
CA ASN A 18 -26.00 2.83 7.12
C ASN A 18 -26.59 2.64 5.70
N CYS A 19 -26.72 1.38 5.28
CA CYS A 19 -27.17 1.06 3.92
C CYS A 19 -28.67 1.38 3.75
N VAL A 20 -28.99 2.29 2.84
CA VAL A 20 -30.39 2.65 2.54
C VAL A 20 -31.18 1.52 1.88
N ILE A 21 -30.49 0.59 1.20
CA ILE A 21 -31.09 -0.63 0.62
C ILE A 21 -31.56 -1.54 1.74
N GLU A 22 -30.76 -1.70 2.81
CA GLU A 22 -31.14 -2.44 4.03
C GLU A 22 -32.37 -1.82 4.67
N GLN A 23 -32.41 -0.48 4.82
CA GLN A 23 -33.53 0.24 5.41
C GLN A 23 -34.82 0.09 4.61
N SER A 24 -34.73 -0.19 3.31
CA SER A 24 -35.88 -0.48 2.43
C SER A 24 -36.28 -1.97 2.41
N GLY A 25 -35.63 -2.82 3.21
CA GLY A 25 -35.95 -4.24 3.35
C GLY A 25 -35.38 -5.16 2.27
N HIS A 26 -34.42 -4.68 1.47
CA HIS A 26 -33.81 -5.46 0.38
C HIS A 26 -32.43 -6.06 0.71
N GLY A 27 -32.00 -5.98 1.98
CA GLY A 27 -30.71 -6.47 2.42
C GLY A 27 -29.56 -5.52 2.17
N THR A 28 -28.47 -5.71 2.90
CA THR A 28 -27.31 -4.84 2.90
C THR A 28 -26.42 -5.08 1.67
N VAL A 29 -25.92 -4.01 1.05
CA VAL A 29 -24.89 -4.11 0.03
C VAL A 29 -23.52 -4.27 0.68
N THR A 30 -22.90 -5.45 0.52
CA THR A 30 -21.61 -5.82 1.13
C THR A 30 -20.45 -5.28 0.28
N ILE A 31 -20.20 -3.97 0.31
CA ILE A 31 -19.24 -3.28 -0.55
C ILE A 31 -17.83 -3.86 -0.42
N GLY A 32 -17.34 -4.10 0.79
CA GLY A 32 -16.00 -4.63 0.98
C GLY A 32 -15.85 -6.09 0.55
N SER A 33 -16.88 -6.91 0.68
CA SER A 33 -16.86 -8.27 0.13
C SER A 33 -16.79 -8.24 -1.40
N ILE A 34 -17.46 -7.29 -2.03
CA ILE A 34 -17.40 -7.08 -3.48
C ILE A 34 -16.00 -6.62 -3.89
N GLU A 35 -15.42 -5.62 -3.21
CA GLU A 35 -14.05 -5.15 -3.48
C GLU A 35 -13.02 -6.28 -3.33
N LYS A 36 -13.14 -7.06 -2.25
CA LYS A 36 -12.29 -8.22 -2.01
C LYS A 36 -12.41 -9.23 -3.15
N TYR A 37 -13.64 -9.61 -3.51
CA TYR A 37 -13.90 -10.59 -4.56
C TYR A 37 -13.33 -10.16 -5.91
N ILE A 38 -13.61 -8.93 -6.35
CA ILE A 38 -13.14 -8.39 -7.62
C ILE A 38 -11.60 -8.39 -7.65
N THR A 39 -10.98 -7.93 -6.57
CA THR A 39 -9.53 -7.77 -6.53
C THR A 39 -8.83 -9.13 -6.46
N ASP A 40 -9.30 -10.04 -5.60
CA ASP A 40 -8.72 -11.38 -5.50
C ASP A 40 -8.87 -12.15 -6.82
N THR A 41 -10.04 -12.07 -7.45
CA THR A 41 -10.26 -12.67 -8.78
C THR A 41 -9.28 -12.10 -9.82
N ALA A 42 -9.03 -10.79 -9.80
CA ALA A 42 -8.07 -10.17 -10.72
C ALA A 42 -6.63 -10.67 -10.50
N TRP A 43 -6.24 -10.89 -9.24
CA TRP A 43 -4.95 -11.49 -8.89
C TRP A 43 -4.87 -12.95 -9.36
N ASP A 44 -5.87 -13.77 -9.05
CA ASP A 44 -5.89 -15.19 -9.38
C ASP A 44 -5.88 -15.45 -10.89
N LYS A 45 -6.54 -14.57 -11.65
CA LYS A 45 -6.53 -14.61 -13.12
C LYS A 45 -5.28 -13.98 -13.75
N GLY A 46 -4.34 -13.47 -12.94
CA GLY A 46 -3.11 -12.85 -13.42
C GLY A 46 -3.32 -11.54 -14.20
N TRP A 47 -4.45 -10.86 -13.98
CA TRP A 47 -4.72 -9.55 -14.60
C TRP A 47 -3.93 -8.43 -13.95
N VAL A 48 -3.64 -8.56 -12.65
CA VAL A 48 -2.81 -7.61 -11.93
C VAL A 48 -1.34 -7.90 -12.25
N LYS A 49 -0.73 -7.04 -13.06
CA LYS A 49 0.65 -7.20 -13.54
C LYS A 49 1.51 -6.00 -13.13
N PRO A 50 2.82 -6.19 -12.99
CA PRO A 50 3.74 -5.08 -12.84
C PRO A 50 3.55 -4.07 -13.97
N PHE A 51 3.43 -2.81 -13.62
CA PHE A 51 3.27 -1.75 -14.62
C PHE A 51 4.63 -1.29 -15.15
N LYS A 52 4.67 -0.97 -16.42
CA LYS A 52 5.85 -0.39 -17.07
C LYS A 52 5.65 1.12 -17.19
N VAL A 53 6.67 1.85 -16.86
CA VAL A 53 6.69 3.31 -16.99
C VAL A 53 6.86 3.68 -18.46
N LYS A 54 6.01 4.58 -18.96
CA LYS A 54 6.09 5.03 -20.36
C LYS A 54 7.33 5.85 -20.65
N ARG A 55 7.77 6.66 -19.67
CA ARG A 55 8.92 7.55 -19.76
C ARG A 55 9.62 7.63 -18.41
N GLU A 56 10.88 7.23 -18.36
CA GLU A 56 11.72 7.39 -17.17
C GLU A 56 12.15 8.85 -17.01
N LEU A 57 11.94 9.38 -15.81
CA LEU A 57 12.44 10.69 -15.42
C LEU A 57 13.84 10.55 -14.78
N LYS A 58 14.64 11.59 -14.88
CA LYS A 58 15.99 11.62 -14.25
C LYS A 58 15.90 11.83 -12.74
N GLN A 59 14.78 12.37 -12.26
CA GLN A 59 14.57 12.66 -10.85
C GLN A 59 14.29 11.38 -10.07
N SER A 60 14.84 11.32 -8.87
CA SER A 60 14.57 10.26 -7.91
C SER A 60 13.85 10.80 -6.68
N VAL A 61 13.04 9.96 -6.04
CA VAL A 61 12.28 10.29 -4.84
C VAL A 61 12.54 9.23 -3.77
N GLY A 62 12.94 9.69 -2.57
CA GLY A 62 13.02 8.87 -1.37
C GLY A 62 11.74 9.01 -0.55
N ILE A 63 11.17 7.89 -0.14
CA ILE A 63 10.00 7.83 0.75
C ILE A 63 10.45 7.19 2.06
N ILE A 64 10.12 7.81 3.19
CA ILE A 64 10.42 7.27 4.51
C ILE A 64 9.16 6.59 5.05
N GLY A 65 9.23 5.28 5.24
CA GLY A 65 8.15 4.43 5.71
C GLY A 65 7.50 3.60 4.60
N ALA A 66 7.54 2.26 4.74
CA ALA A 66 6.93 1.28 3.84
C ALA A 66 5.51 0.87 4.28
N GLY A 67 4.81 1.71 5.02
CA GLY A 67 3.40 1.52 5.35
C GLY A 67 2.48 1.75 4.14
N PRO A 68 1.15 1.58 4.31
CA PRO A 68 0.19 1.71 3.22
C PRO A 68 0.27 3.06 2.50
N ALA A 69 0.46 4.15 3.23
CA ALA A 69 0.59 5.49 2.66
C ALA A 69 1.86 5.63 1.80
N GLY A 70 3.02 5.18 2.32
CA GLY A 70 4.29 5.21 1.59
C GLY A 70 4.25 4.35 0.33
N MET A 71 3.67 3.15 0.41
CA MET A 71 3.50 2.27 -0.75
C MET A 71 2.57 2.86 -1.82
N ALA A 72 1.46 3.49 -1.42
CA ALA A 72 0.54 4.14 -2.35
C ALA A 72 1.19 5.34 -3.05
N CYS A 73 1.89 6.19 -2.29
CA CYS A 73 2.67 7.31 -2.83
C CYS A 73 3.74 6.83 -3.80
N ALA A 74 4.47 5.77 -3.45
CA ALA A 74 5.50 5.18 -4.30
C ALA A 74 4.94 4.68 -5.63
N GLU A 75 3.78 4.03 -5.60
CA GLU A 75 3.10 3.52 -6.79
C GLU A 75 2.76 4.66 -7.76
N GLU A 76 2.15 5.74 -7.28
CA GLU A 76 1.73 6.86 -8.12
C GLU A 76 2.94 7.66 -8.67
N LEU A 77 3.96 7.89 -7.85
CA LEU A 77 5.20 8.51 -8.30
C LEU A 77 5.92 7.65 -9.35
N ARG A 78 5.95 6.35 -9.13
CA ARG A 78 6.57 5.43 -10.10
C ARG A 78 5.81 5.39 -11.41
N LYS A 79 4.47 5.35 -11.40
CA LYS A 79 3.64 5.47 -12.61
C LYS A 79 3.89 6.77 -13.37
N SER A 80 4.18 7.85 -12.65
CA SER A 80 4.55 9.15 -13.21
C SER A 80 5.97 9.22 -13.78
N GLY A 81 6.77 8.16 -13.61
CA GLY A 81 8.11 8.05 -14.21
C GLY A 81 9.27 8.31 -13.27
N TYR A 82 9.03 8.68 -12.03
CA TYR A 82 10.11 8.90 -11.05
C TYR A 82 10.80 7.61 -10.66
N GLN A 83 12.09 7.68 -10.37
CA GLN A 83 12.82 6.62 -9.70
C GLN A 83 12.50 6.68 -8.21
N VAL A 84 11.89 5.61 -7.66
CA VAL A 84 11.39 5.63 -6.28
C VAL A 84 12.13 4.63 -5.41
N THR A 85 12.58 5.10 -4.25
CA THR A 85 13.16 4.27 -3.19
C THR A 85 12.40 4.50 -1.89
N ILE A 86 11.91 3.41 -1.27
CA ILE A 86 11.27 3.44 0.04
C ILE A 86 12.28 2.95 1.08
N TYR A 87 12.49 3.74 2.12
CA TYR A 87 13.33 3.41 3.28
C TYR A 87 12.45 3.05 4.45
N ASP A 88 12.72 1.93 5.13
CA ASP A 88 11.96 1.52 6.30
C ASP A 88 12.88 0.90 7.37
N ARG A 89 12.60 1.21 8.63
CA ARG A 89 13.36 0.70 9.78
C ARG A 89 13.08 -0.78 10.08
N TYR A 90 11.98 -1.32 9.59
CA TYR A 90 11.59 -2.70 9.80
C TYR A 90 12.14 -3.64 8.71
N ASP A 91 12.14 -4.93 9.00
CA ASP A 91 12.65 -6.00 8.13
C ASP A 91 11.72 -6.34 6.96
N ARG A 92 10.41 -5.98 7.06
CA ARG A 92 9.41 -6.23 6.03
C ARG A 92 8.59 -4.99 5.73
N PRO A 93 8.27 -4.72 4.44
CA PRO A 93 7.40 -3.62 4.07
C PRO A 93 5.93 -3.94 4.37
N GLY A 94 5.15 -2.91 4.63
CA GLY A 94 3.73 -3.02 4.94
C GLY A 94 3.34 -2.27 6.22
N GLY A 95 4.31 -1.91 7.07
CA GLY A 95 4.05 -1.20 8.33
C GLY A 95 2.97 -1.91 9.17
N LEU A 96 1.96 -1.20 9.61
CA LEU A 96 0.87 -1.78 10.42
C LEU A 96 0.08 -2.89 9.71
N LEU A 97 0.09 -2.96 8.39
CA LEU A 97 -0.52 -4.07 7.66
C LEU A 97 0.16 -5.42 7.98
N ILE A 98 1.47 -5.38 8.28
CA ILE A 98 2.26 -6.56 8.66
C ILE A 98 2.30 -6.71 10.18
N TYR A 99 2.62 -5.64 10.92
CA TYR A 99 2.96 -5.72 12.35
C TYR A 99 1.79 -5.42 13.28
N GLY A 100 0.75 -4.70 12.81
CA GLY A 100 -0.37 -4.26 13.65
C GLY A 100 -1.67 -5.01 13.44
N ILE A 101 -1.98 -5.45 12.22
CA ILE A 101 -3.27 -6.11 11.90
C ILE A 101 -3.13 -7.62 12.03
N PRO A 102 -4.02 -8.30 12.80
CA PRO A 102 -4.00 -9.75 12.92
C PRO A 102 -4.22 -10.47 11.60
N ASN A 103 -3.62 -11.67 11.44
CA ASN A 103 -3.68 -12.43 10.21
C ASN A 103 -5.10 -12.89 9.81
N PHE A 104 -5.98 -13.10 10.79
CA PHE A 104 -7.38 -13.47 10.53
C PHE A 104 -8.17 -12.32 9.89
N LYS A 105 -7.73 -11.06 10.05
CA LYS A 105 -8.37 -9.88 9.45
C LYS A 105 -7.72 -9.48 8.12
N LEU A 106 -6.40 -9.62 8.03
CA LEU A 106 -5.63 -9.34 6.81
C LEU A 106 -4.51 -10.38 6.69
N GLU A 107 -4.67 -11.31 5.78
CA GLU A 107 -3.67 -12.33 5.48
C GLU A 107 -2.39 -11.68 4.94
N LYS A 108 -1.23 -12.05 5.50
CA LYS A 108 0.03 -11.38 5.18
C LYS A 108 0.44 -11.54 3.72
N PHE A 109 0.09 -12.66 3.10
CA PHE A 109 0.36 -12.87 1.68
C PHE A 109 -0.27 -11.78 0.77
N VAL A 110 -1.39 -11.18 1.19
CA VAL A 110 -2.04 -10.07 0.45
C VAL A 110 -1.13 -8.85 0.39
N VAL A 111 -0.47 -8.53 1.50
CA VAL A 111 0.51 -7.43 1.57
C VAL A 111 1.78 -7.79 0.81
N GLU A 112 2.24 -9.02 0.93
CA GLU A 112 3.47 -9.52 0.27
C GLU A 112 3.32 -9.54 -1.25
N ARG A 113 2.18 -10.03 -1.78
CA ARG A 113 1.92 -10.00 -3.23
C ARG A 113 1.90 -8.57 -3.77
N ARG A 114 1.32 -7.61 -3.04
CA ARG A 114 1.33 -6.19 -3.41
C ARG A 114 2.75 -5.62 -3.38
N THR A 115 3.50 -5.90 -2.34
CA THR A 115 4.90 -5.47 -2.25
C THR A 115 5.75 -6.03 -3.39
N LYS A 116 5.55 -7.31 -3.72
CA LYS A 116 6.23 -7.93 -4.87
C LYS A 116 5.88 -7.21 -6.17
N LEU A 117 4.60 -6.92 -6.40
CA LEU A 117 4.15 -6.17 -7.58
C LEU A 117 4.88 -4.82 -7.70
N LEU A 118 5.00 -4.08 -6.59
CA LEU A 118 5.67 -2.78 -6.57
C LEU A 118 7.17 -2.91 -6.85
N ARG A 119 7.83 -3.93 -6.30
CA ARG A 119 9.24 -4.24 -6.61
C ARG A 119 9.41 -4.58 -8.09
N ASP A 120 8.57 -5.45 -8.62
CA ASP A 120 8.60 -5.86 -10.02
C ASP A 120 8.28 -4.68 -10.98
N SER A 121 7.63 -3.62 -10.48
CA SER A 121 7.40 -2.36 -11.18
C SER A 121 8.55 -1.35 -11.07
N GLY A 122 9.66 -1.73 -10.43
CA GLY A 122 10.88 -0.94 -10.35
C GLY A 122 10.97 -0.01 -9.13
N ILE A 123 10.15 -0.21 -8.08
CA ILE A 123 10.28 0.49 -6.81
C ILE A 123 11.31 -0.25 -5.95
N LYS A 124 12.31 0.48 -5.43
CA LYS A 124 13.33 -0.05 -4.53
C LYS A 124 12.83 0.02 -3.08
N PHE A 125 13.08 -1.04 -2.31
CA PHE A 125 12.81 -1.10 -0.87
C PHE A 125 14.12 -1.32 -0.12
N VAL A 126 14.46 -0.40 0.75
CA VAL A 126 15.61 -0.47 1.65
C VAL A 126 15.07 -0.63 3.06
N GLN A 127 15.22 -1.84 3.59
CA GLN A 127 14.69 -2.24 4.89
C GLN A 127 15.81 -2.30 5.94
N ASN A 128 15.44 -2.41 7.23
CA ASN A 128 16.38 -2.30 8.35
C ASN A 128 17.24 -1.02 8.27
N PHE A 129 16.61 0.07 7.87
CA PHE A 129 17.27 1.35 7.65
C PHE A 129 16.49 2.49 8.32
N GLU A 130 17.00 3.00 9.42
CA GLU A 130 16.39 4.09 10.16
C GLU A 130 17.01 5.42 9.74
N VAL A 131 16.23 6.23 9.05
CA VAL A 131 16.65 7.57 8.63
C VAL A 131 16.82 8.46 9.87
N GLY A 132 17.95 9.14 9.95
CA GLY A 132 18.33 9.94 11.11
C GLY A 132 19.25 9.21 12.10
N LYS A 133 19.27 7.87 12.05
CA LYS A 133 20.17 7.03 12.86
C LYS A 133 21.26 6.40 12.01
N ASP A 134 20.89 5.63 11.00
CA ASP A 134 21.85 4.95 10.11
C ASP A 134 22.49 5.94 9.14
N LYS A 135 21.72 6.90 8.63
CA LYS A 135 22.22 8.04 7.84
C LYS A 135 21.38 9.27 8.13
N THR A 136 22.01 10.43 8.01
CA THR A 136 21.32 11.71 8.14
C THR A 136 20.29 11.90 7.04
N LEU A 137 19.28 12.72 7.29
CA LEU A 137 18.27 13.07 6.28
C LEU A 137 18.93 13.67 5.02
N ASN A 138 19.96 14.50 5.19
CA ASN A 138 20.70 15.10 4.07
C ASN A 138 21.40 14.06 3.20
N ALA A 139 21.87 12.94 3.76
CA ALA A 139 22.49 11.86 3.01
C ALA A 139 21.47 11.02 2.21
N VAL A 140 20.22 11.03 2.62
CA VAL A 140 19.10 10.36 1.93
C VAL A 140 18.39 11.32 0.97
N SER A 141 18.41 12.63 1.30
CA SER A 141 17.69 13.71 0.63
C SER A 141 18.43 14.22 -0.63
N TYR A 142 18.76 13.32 -1.55
CA TYR A 142 19.25 13.79 -2.84
C TYR A 142 18.13 14.25 -3.79
N THR A 143 16.85 14.06 -3.41
CA THR A 143 15.66 14.61 -4.09
C THR A 143 14.43 14.50 -3.20
N HIS A 144 13.64 15.57 -3.09
CA HIS A 144 12.63 15.78 -2.05
C HIS A 144 11.28 15.09 -2.31
N LEU A 145 10.83 14.25 -1.41
CA LEU A 145 9.50 14.26 -0.80
C LEU A 145 9.52 13.42 0.48
N THR A 146 9.39 14.04 1.63
CA THR A 146 9.18 13.37 2.90
C THR A 146 7.70 13.49 3.27
N LEU A 147 6.99 12.35 3.34
CA LEU A 147 5.71 12.29 4.02
C LEU A 147 5.99 11.90 5.48
N PRO A 148 5.72 12.76 6.46
CA PRO A 148 5.86 12.39 7.85
C PRO A 148 4.80 11.34 8.20
N THR A 149 5.22 10.12 8.49
CA THR A 149 4.41 9.19 9.25
C THR A 149 4.47 9.65 10.69
N THR A 150 3.41 10.29 11.17
CA THR A 150 3.26 10.60 12.59
C THR A 150 3.12 9.30 13.36
N ASP A 151 4.18 8.92 14.08
CA ASP A 151 4.07 7.98 15.19
C ASP A 151 3.18 8.62 16.28
N ARG A 152 2.02 8.06 16.52
CA ARG A 152 1.27 8.19 17.77
C ARG A 152 1.16 6.84 18.41
#